data_6244ad1e2974153d97c63cadfd1a6064
#
_entry.id   6244ad1e2974153d97c63cadfd1a6064
#
_cell.length_a   1.000
_cell.length_b   1.000
_cell.length_c   1.000
_cell.angle_alpha   90.00
_cell.angle_beta   90.00
_cell.angle_gamma   90.00
#
_symmetry.space_group_name_H-M   'P 1'
#
loop_
_entity.id
_entity.type
_entity.pdbx_description
1 polymer ?
#
loop_
_entity_poly.entity_id
_entity_poly.type
_entity_poly.pdbx_seq_one_letter_code
_entity_poly.pdbx_strand_id
1 'polypeptide(L)'
;GTTIAGIDVAGMSRDDIVTAINDKAADATVDISGDATATATLADLGTTVDAEATADAAMARGESVPGRFGALFSGEKIDVVTSTDDSVVSAYATSLIPDDRAVARNAGIALDDEGTGFVVTPGAEGTSVDSAALKEAATTAATSLSTASVSVAYEVKSPAVSDADAQSVADQANEWISQDVS
;
A
#
# COMPACT_ATOMS: atom_id res chain seq x y z
N GLY A 1 11.28 -30.32 9.04
CA GLY A 1 11.82 -29.27 9.89
C GLY A 1 10.96 -28.02 9.89
N THR A 2 11.22 -27.12 10.81
CA THR A 2 10.56 -25.80 10.84
C THR A 2 11.07 -24.94 9.70
N THR A 3 10.17 -24.33 8.95
CA THR A 3 10.52 -23.48 7.79
C THR A 3 9.94 -22.08 7.91
N ILE A 4 10.67 -21.11 7.37
CA ILE A 4 10.24 -19.71 7.19
C ILE A 4 10.40 -19.38 5.71
N ALA A 5 9.30 -19.13 5.02
CA ALA A 5 9.31 -18.83 3.58
C ALA A 5 10.18 -19.81 2.76
N GLY A 6 10.10 -21.10 3.10
CA GLY A 6 10.87 -22.16 2.44
C GLY A 6 12.32 -22.30 2.93
N ILE A 7 12.79 -21.47 3.86
CA ILE A 7 14.10 -21.62 4.50
C ILE A 7 13.95 -22.64 5.62
N ASP A 8 14.74 -23.72 5.58
CA ASP A 8 14.82 -24.64 6.73
C ASP A 8 15.66 -23.99 7.84
N VAL A 9 15.01 -23.67 8.95
CA VAL A 9 15.62 -23.01 10.11
C VAL A 9 15.88 -23.96 11.27
N ALA A 10 15.67 -25.25 11.07
CA ALA A 10 15.89 -26.27 12.11
C ALA A 10 17.35 -26.25 12.57
N GLY A 11 17.55 -26.04 13.87
CA GLY A 11 18.89 -26.00 14.47
C GLY A 11 19.69 -24.72 14.24
N MET A 12 19.13 -23.72 13.56
CA MET A 12 19.76 -22.42 13.41
C MET A 12 19.65 -21.60 14.70
N SER A 13 20.65 -20.77 14.96
CA SER A 13 20.56 -19.76 16.01
C SER A 13 19.60 -18.63 15.60
N ARG A 14 19.12 -17.86 16.58
CA ARG A 14 18.29 -16.68 16.31
C ARG A 14 18.97 -15.72 15.34
N ASP A 15 20.24 -15.43 15.54
CA ASP A 15 21.01 -14.49 14.70
C ASP A 15 21.19 -15.03 13.27
N ASP A 16 21.38 -16.34 13.11
CA ASP A 16 21.46 -16.98 11.79
C ASP A 16 20.12 -16.89 11.04
N ILE A 17 19.02 -17.06 11.76
CA ILE A 17 17.67 -16.92 11.21
C ILE A 17 17.43 -15.48 10.75
N VAL A 18 17.76 -14.49 11.58
CA VAL A 18 17.65 -13.05 11.22
C VAL A 18 18.45 -12.74 9.98
N THR A 19 19.69 -13.19 9.91
CA THR A 19 20.57 -12.99 8.74
C THR A 19 19.98 -13.64 7.48
N ALA A 20 19.52 -14.87 7.57
CA ALA A 20 18.94 -15.60 6.44
C ALA A 20 17.67 -14.91 5.89
N ILE A 21 16.81 -14.42 6.79
CA ILE A 21 15.61 -13.67 6.41
C ILE A 21 15.98 -12.36 5.73
N ASN A 22 16.88 -11.56 6.32
CA ASN A 22 17.30 -10.29 5.75
C ASN A 22 17.96 -10.45 4.40
N ASP A 23 18.81 -11.47 4.21
CA ASP A 23 19.45 -11.74 2.93
C ASP A 23 18.43 -12.07 1.83
N LYS A 24 17.43 -12.89 2.15
CA LYS A 24 16.36 -13.20 1.20
C LYS A 24 15.43 -12.00 0.96
N ALA A 25 15.12 -11.25 1.99
CA ALA A 25 14.26 -10.06 1.88
C ALA A 25 14.90 -8.97 0.98
N ALA A 26 16.23 -8.88 0.96
CA ALA A 26 16.95 -7.93 0.12
C ALA A 26 16.73 -8.19 -1.39
N ASP A 27 16.49 -9.44 -1.78
CA ASP A 27 16.24 -9.87 -3.16
C ASP A 27 14.74 -9.89 -3.52
N ALA A 28 13.86 -9.70 -2.54
CA ALA A 28 12.42 -9.67 -2.76
C ALA A 28 12.01 -8.36 -3.45
N THR A 29 11.34 -8.51 -4.59
CA THR A 29 10.87 -7.38 -5.41
C THR A 29 9.44 -7.61 -5.87
N VAL A 30 8.83 -6.56 -6.42
CA VAL A 30 7.54 -6.64 -7.10
C VAL A 30 7.73 -6.23 -8.55
N ASP A 31 7.45 -7.15 -9.47
CA ASP A 31 7.44 -6.90 -10.90
C ASP A 31 6.08 -6.35 -11.31
N ILE A 32 6.05 -5.13 -11.78
CA ILE A 32 4.85 -4.40 -12.20
C ILE A 32 4.79 -4.42 -13.71
N SER A 33 3.64 -4.81 -14.25
CA SER A 33 3.35 -4.85 -15.69
C SER A 33 1.96 -4.28 -15.97
N GLY A 34 1.57 -4.24 -17.23
CA GLY A 34 0.28 -3.70 -17.67
C GLY A 34 0.46 -2.30 -18.28
N ASP A 35 -0.37 -1.34 -17.87
CA ASP A 35 -0.29 0.03 -18.37
C ASP A 35 0.96 0.77 -17.89
N ALA A 36 1.54 0.36 -16.76
CA ALA A 36 2.85 0.77 -16.30
C ALA A 36 3.77 -0.44 -16.12
N THR A 37 5.07 -0.25 -16.32
CA THR A 37 6.09 -1.29 -16.15
C THR A 37 7.19 -0.76 -15.23
N ALA A 38 7.45 -1.49 -14.16
CA ALA A 38 8.50 -1.16 -13.19
C ALA A 38 8.88 -2.40 -12.37
N THR A 39 10.03 -2.34 -11.73
CA THR A 39 10.42 -3.26 -10.66
C THR A 39 10.59 -2.46 -9.38
N ALA A 40 9.78 -2.75 -8.38
CA ALA A 40 9.80 -2.08 -7.09
C ALA A 40 10.47 -2.96 -6.05
N THR A 41 11.27 -2.36 -5.17
CA THR A 41 11.74 -3.00 -3.94
C THR A 41 10.62 -3.00 -2.90
N LEU A 42 10.76 -3.79 -1.83
CA LEU A 42 9.84 -3.73 -0.70
C LEU A 42 9.83 -2.31 -0.08
N ALA A 43 11.00 -1.69 0.06
CA ALA A 43 11.12 -0.33 0.59
C ALA A 43 10.41 0.71 -0.28
N ASP A 44 10.46 0.59 -1.61
CA ASP A 44 9.73 1.46 -2.55
C ASP A 44 8.22 1.42 -2.28
N LEU A 45 7.72 0.26 -1.85
CA LEU A 45 6.32 0.03 -1.51
C LEU A 45 6.03 0.13 0.00
N GLY A 46 6.92 0.76 0.76
CA GLY A 46 6.74 1.00 2.19
C GLY A 46 6.58 -0.28 3.02
N THR A 47 7.05 -1.41 2.52
CA THR A 47 6.89 -2.73 3.12
C THR A 47 8.18 -3.14 3.81
N THR A 48 8.05 -3.55 5.08
CA THR A 48 9.16 -3.98 5.93
C THR A 48 8.95 -5.42 6.34
N VAL A 49 10.03 -6.19 6.27
CA VAL A 49 10.12 -7.54 6.87
C VAL A 49 10.77 -7.39 8.24
N ASP A 50 10.05 -7.81 9.29
CA ASP A 50 10.60 -7.86 10.64
C ASP A 50 11.26 -9.23 10.89
N ALA A 51 12.53 -9.31 10.53
CA ALA A 51 13.30 -10.53 10.65
C ALA A 51 13.49 -10.95 12.12
N GLU A 52 13.62 -9.98 13.04
CA GLU A 52 13.80 -10.25 14.46
C GLU A 52 12.53 -10.83 15.08
N ALA A 53 11.38 -10.21 14.84
CA ALA A 53 10.10 -10.73 15.33
C ALA A 53 9.78 -12.10 14.73
N THR A 54 10.13 -12.32 13.45
CA THR A 54 9.95 -13.62 12.79
C THR A 54 10.86 -14.69 13.43
N ALA A 55 12.11 -14.37 13.70
CA ALA A 55 13.06 -15.27 14.36
C ALA A 55 12.59 -15.59 15.80
N ASP A 56 12.11 -14.59 16.54
CA ASP A 56 11.56 -14.79 17.89
C ASP A 56 10.36 -15.74 17.88
N ALA A 57 9.47 -15.62 16.90
CA ALA A 57 8.34 -16.52 16.72
C ALA A 57 8.79 -17.96 16.43
N ALA A 58 9.85 -18.13 15.65
CA ALA A 58 10.42 -19.44 15.34
C ALA A 58 11.06 -20.08 16.59
N MET A 59 11.82 -19.28 17.35
CA MET A 59 12.46 -19.76 18.59
C MET A 59 11.44 -20.16 19.66
N ALA A 60 10.40 -19.35 19.85
CA ALA A 60 9.32 -19.63 20.81
C ALA A 60 8.62 -20.96 20.51
N ARG A 61 8.46 -21.30 19.23
CA ARG A 61 7.87 -22.58 18.83
C ARG A 61 8.82 -23.77 19.05
N GLY A 62 10.11 -23.56 18.81
CA GLY A 62 11.12 -24.56 19.09
C GLY A 62 11.22 -24.94 20.59
N GLU A 63 10.98 -24.00 21.48
CA GLU A 63 10.97 -24.19 22.92
C GLU A 63 9.71 -24.91 23.43
N SER A 64 8.60 -24.82 22.70
CA SER A 64 7.31 -25.40 23.10
C SER A 64 7.22 -26.91 22.89
N VAL A 65 8.18 -27.52 22.20
CA VAL A 65 8.19 -28.97 21.91
C VAL A 65 9.16 -29.67 22.86
N PRO A 66 8.67 -30.31 23.92
CA PRO A 66 9.55 -31.05 24.83
C PRO A 66 10.17 -32.25 24.11
N GLY A 67 11.51 -32.27 24.06
CA GLY A 67 12.37 -33.43 23.76
C GLY A 67 11.85 -34.47 22.76
N ARG A 68 12.56 -35.42 22.44
CA ARG A 68 12.43 -36.67 21.66
C ARG A 68 11.21 -36.91 20.74
N PHE A 69 10.05 -36.29 20.96
CA PHE A 69 8.85 -36.41 20.11
C PHE A 69 8.71 -35.29 19.07
N GLY A 70 9.44 -34.18 19.20
CA GLY A 70 9.38 -33.06 18.27
C GLY A 70 9.88 -33.38 16.85
N ALA A 71 10.69 -34.43 16.72
CA ALA A 71 11.20 -34.87 15.42
C ALA A 71 10.16 -35.59 14.53
N LEU A 72 9.03 -36.00 15.12
CA LEU A 72 7.97 -36.70 14.40
C LEU A 72 6.88 -35.77 13.81
N PHE A 73 6.84 -34.49 14.22
CA PHE A 73 5.92 -33.47 13.69
C PHE A 73 6.70 -32.49 12.83
N SER A 74 7.23 -33.02 11.75
CA SER A 74 7.97 -32.22 10.73
C SER A 74 7.04 -31.40 9.90
N GLY A 75 7.31 -30.12 9.75
CA GLY A 75 6.70 -29.24 8.75
C GLY A 75 5.93 -28.04 9.31
N GLU A 76 6.29 -27.54 10.47
CA GLU A 76 5.73 -26.30 10.95
C GLU A 76 6.23 -25.12 10.11
N LYS A 77 5.28 -24.37 9.55
CA LYS A 77 5.56 -23.16 8.81
C LYS A 77 5.38 -21.96 9.74
N ILE A 78 6.41 -21.14 9.83
CA ILE A 78 6.37 -19.87 10.54
C ILE A 78 6.11 -18.76 9.52
N ASP A 79 5.13 -17.92 9.80
CA ASP A 79 4.82 -16.79 8.95
C ASP A 79 5.82 -15.63 9.17
N VAL A 80 6.22 -14.99 8.08
CA VAL A 80 7.07 -13.80 8.12
C VAL A 80 6.26 -12.62 8.66
N VAL A 81 6.78 -11.94 9.67
CA VAL A 81 6.17 -10.72 10.21
C VAL A 81 6.49 -9.55 9.30
N THR A 82 5.47 -8.89 8.79
CA THR A 82 5.59 -7.78 7.86
C THR A 82 4.73 -6.60 8.28
N SER A 83 5.10 -5.41 7.81
CA SER A 83 4.29 -4.20 7.93
C SER A 83 4.37 -3.38 6.65
N THR A 84 3.33 -2.62 6.36
CA THR A 84 3.27 -1.75 5.17
C THR A 84 2.75 -0.37 5.56
N ASP A 85 3.44 0.67 5.07
CA ASP A 85 2.99 2.06 5.16
C ASP A 85 2.14 2.38 3.93
N ASP A 86 0.84 2.55 4.13
CA ASP A 86 -0.13 2.79 3.05
C ASP A 86 0.13 4.11 2.31
N SER A 87 0.69 5.12 2.98
CA SER A 87 1.02 6.40 2.36
C SER A 87 2.15 6.26 1.34
N VAL A 88 3.11 5.40 1.61
CA VAL A 88 4.22 5.11 0.69
C VAL A 88 3.72 4.33 -0.52
N VAL A 89 2.87 3.34 -0.33
CA VAL A 89 2.25 2.59 -1.43
C VAL A 89 1.45 3.53 -2.34
N SER A 90 0.64 4.42 -1.76
CA SER A 90 -0.17 5.38 -2.52
C SER A 90 0.69 6.37 -3.30
N ALA A 91 1.78 6.85 -2.71
CA ALA A 91 2.73 7.72 -3.40
C ALA A 91 3.43 7.00 -4.56
N TYR A 92 3.80 5.73 -4.37
CA TYR A 92 4.38 4.92 -5.43
C TYR A 92 3.39 4.68 -6.58
N ALA A 93 2.13 4.33 -6.26
CA ALA A 93 1.07 4.18 -7.25
C ALA A 93 0.90 5.44 -8.10
N THR A 94 0.90 6.61 -7.47
CA THR A 94 0.84 7.90 -8.17
C THR A 94 2.05 8.12 -9.06
N SER A 95 3.24 7.71 -8.65
CA SER A 95 4.47 7.85 -9.44
C SER A 95 4.48 7.02 -10.72
N LEU A 96 3.64 6.00 -10.82
CA LEU A 96 3.48 5.18 -12.02
C LEU A 96 2.65 5.88 -13.11
N ILE A 97 1.96 6.94 -12.76
CA ILE A 97 1.10 7.68 -13.69
C ILE A 97 1.97 8.69 -14.46
N PRO A 98 1.99 8.65 -15.81
CA PRO A 98 2.75 9.60 -16.60
C PRO A 98 2.24 11.05 -16.42
N ASP A 99 3.15 12.02 -16.52
CA ASP A 99 2.85 13.45 -16.33
C ASP A 99 1.86 14.02 -17.35
N ASP A 100 1.71 13.37 -18.51
CA ASP A 100 0.76 13.74 -19.55
C ASP A 100 -0.67 13.26 -19.29
N ARG A 101 -0.89 12.47 -18.24
CA ARG A 101 -2.21 12.03 -17.82
C ARG A 101 -2.90 13.08 -16.95
N ALA A 102 -4.23 13.13 -17.06
CA ALA A 102 -5.05 14.04 -16.27
C ALA A 102 -4.94 13.69 -14.76
N VAL A 103 -4.89 14.72 -13.92
CA VAL A 103 -4.95 14.62 -12.46
C VAL A 103 -6.36 15.00 -12.01
N ALA A 104 -6.94 14.19 -11.12
CA ALA A 104 -8.25 14.49 -10.54
C ALA A 104 -8.20 15.80 -9.75
N ARG A 105 -9.18 16.64 -9.96
CA ARG A 105 -9.33 17.93 -9.27
C ARG A 105 -10.73 18.06 -8.70
N ASN A 106 -10.80 18.38 -7.42
CA ASN A 106 -12.08 18.60 -6.75
C ASN A 106 -12.79 19.84 -7.31
N ALA A 107 -14.11 19.77 -7.35
CA ALA A 107 -14.92 20.95 -7.51
C ALA A 107 -14.76 21.89 -6.31
N GLY A 108 -14.94 23.17 -6.55
CA GLY A 108 -14.84 24.20 -5.53
C GLY A 108 -15.86 25.31 -5.75
N ILE A 109 -15.81 26.33 -4.92
CA ILE A 109 -16.59 27.55 -5.10
C ILE A 109 -15.63 28.74 -5.19
N ALA A 110 -16.00 29.72 -6.00
CA ALA A 110 -15.30 31.00 -6.14
C ALA A 110 -16.32 32.13 -6.19
N LEU A 111 -15.89 33.34 -5.87
CA LEU A 111 -16.71 34.52 -6.13
C LEU A 111 -16.90 34.69 -7.64
N ASP A 112 -18.09 35.12 -8.04
CA ASP A 112 -18.35 35.51 -9.41
C ASP A 112 -17.51 36.75 -9.78
N ASP A 113 -17.46 37.08 -11.07
CA ASP A 113 -16.65 38.19 -11.57
C ASP A 113 -17.08 39.57 -10.99
N GLU A 114 -18.30 39.67 -10.52
CA GLU A 114 -18.85 40.89 -9.90
C GLU A 114 -18.62 40.94 -8.40
N GLY A 115 -18.17 39.79 -7.76
CA GLY A 115 -17.98 39.70 -6.32
C GLY A 115 -19.29 39.70 -5.51
N THR A 116 -20.41 39.37 -6.14
CA THR A 116 -21.77 39.46 -5.57
C THR A 116 -22.31 38.11 -5.11
N GLY A 117 -21.71 36.99 -5.54
CA GLY A 117 -22.18 35.67 -5.21
C GLY A 117 -21.09 34.62 -5.42
N PHE A 118 -21.39 33.38 -5.00
CA PHE A 118 -20.54 32.24 -5.21
C PHE A 118 -21.01 31.41 -6.40
N VAL A 119 -20.05 30.97 -7.20
CA VAL A 119 -20.25 30.07 -8.34
C VAL A 119 -19.38 28.83 -8.19
N VAL A 120 -19.79 27.72 -8.82
CA VAL A 120 -19.03 26.49 -8.81
C VAL A 120 -17.84 26.59 -9.76
N THR A 121 -16.67 26.20 -9.26
CA THR A 121 -15.53 25.86 -10.11
C THR A 121 -15.59 24.36 -10.37
N PRO A 122 -15.75 23.90 -11.64
CA PRO A 122 -15.92 22.50 -11.94
C PRO A 122 -14.73 21.65 -11.52
N GLY A 123 -15.01 20.46 -11.01
CA GLY A 123 -14.02 19.41 -10.81
C GLY A 123 -13.61 18.77 -12.13
N ALA A 124 -12.62 17.91 -12.08
CA ALA A 124 -12.17 17.12 -13.21
C ALA A 124 -11.80 15.71 -12.79
N GLU A 125 -12.17 14.75 -13.64
CA GLU A 125 -11.69 13.38 -13.49
C GLU A 125 -10.19 13.29 -13.79
N GLY A 126 -9.53 12.33 -13.18
CA GLY A 126 -8.11 12.08 -13.39
C GLY A 126 -7.81 10.62 -13.61
N THR A 127 -6.53 10.29 -13.51
CA THR A 127 -6.02 8.93 -13.61
C THR A 127 -5.60 8.43 -12.24
N SER A 128 -5.85 7.16 -11.95
CA SER A 128 -5.36 6.48 -10.76
C SER A 128 -4.80 5.11 -11.09
N VAL A 129 -3.97 4.58 -10.18
CA VAL A 129 -3.50 3.20 -10.16
C VAL A 129 -3.92 2.59 -8.84
N ASP A 130 -4.41 1.35 -8.87
CA ASP A 130 -4.88 0.64 -7.69
C ASP A 130 -3.73 0.37 -6.72
N SER A 131 -3.66 1.16 -5.64
CA SER A 131 -2.65 0.99 -4.59
C SER A 131 -2.88 -0.26 -3.75
N ALA A 132 -4.12 -0.75 -3.65
CA ALA A 132 -4.43 -1.98 -2.91
C ALA A 132 -3.80 -3.21 -3.58
N ALA A 133 -3.82 -3.28 -4.91
CA ALA A 133 -3.17 -4.36 -5.67
C ALA A 133 -1.64 -4.34 -5.47
N LEU A 134 -1.02 -3.15 -5.45
CA LEU A 134 0.40 -2.99 -5.16
C LEU A 134 0.75 -3.41 -3.73
N LYS A 135 -0.06 -3.03 -2.75
CA LYS A 135 0.11 -3.44 -1.36
C LYS A 135 0.02 -4.95 -1.19
N GLU A 136 -0.95 -5.59 -1.85
CA GLU A 136 -1.11 -7.05 -1.82
C GLU A 136 0.12 -7.75 -2.42
N ALA A 137 0.62 -7.27 -3.56
CA ALA A 137 1.82 -7.82 -4.19
C ALA A 137 3.07 -7.63 -3.30
N ALA A 138 3.23 -6.47 -2.66
CA ALA A 138 4.31 -6.21 -1.73
C ALA A 138 4.24 -7.14 -0.51
N THR A 139 3.05 -7.36 0.04
CA THR A 139 2.84 -8.30 1.16
C THR A 139 3.16 -9.73 0.74
N THR A 140 2.76 -10.14 -0.45
CA THR A 140 3.08 -11.46 -1.00
C THR A 140 4.59 -11.64 -1.17
N ALA A 141 5.29 -10.67 -1.73
CA ALA A 141 6.74 -10.70 -1.88
C ALA A 141 7.44 -10.76 -0.51
N ALA A 142 6.99 -9.97 0.46
CA ALA A 142 7.56 -9.92 1.80
C ALA A 142 7.34 -11.23 2.58
N THR A 143 6.15 -11.81 2.52
CA THR A 143 5.84 -13.05 3.24
C THR A 143 6.46 -14.29 2.61
N SER A 144 6.68 -14.29 1.31
CA SER A 144 7.40 -15.36 0.59
C SER A 144 8.90 -15.15 0.49
N LEU A 145 9.41 -13.97 0.88
CA LEU A 145 10.81 -13.55 0.70
C LEU A 145 11.31 -13.79 -0.73
N SER A 146 10.47 -13.46 -1.70
CA SER A 146 10.73 -13.70 -3.13
C SER A 146 10.04 -12.63 -3.98
N THR A 147 10.27 -12.68 -5.28
CA THR A 147 9.63 -11.75 -6.21
C THR A 147 8.15 -12.10 -6.40
N ALA A 148 7.28 -11.11 -6.30
CA ALA A 148 5.88 -11.17 -6.68
C ALA A 148 5.64 -10.36 -7.97
N SER A 149 4.54 -10.63 -8.65
CA SER A 149 4.14 -9.93 -9.87
C SER A 149 2.76 -9.35 -9.72
N VAL A 150 2.53 -8.18 -10.30
CA VAL A 150 1.24 -7.51 -10.35
C VAL A 150 1.05 -6.83 -11.68
N SER A 151 -0.17 -6.87 -12.22
CA SER A 151 -0.56 -6.10 -13.39
C SER A 151 -1.39 -4.91 -12.95
N VAL A 152 -1.02 -3.72 -13.43
CA VAL A 152 -1.72 -2.48 -13.12
C VAL A 152 -2.40 -1.91 -14.36
N ALA A 153 -3.54 -1.26 -14.16
CA ALA A 153 -4.26 -0.54 -15.19
C ALA A 153 -4.49 0.90 -14.74
N TYR A 154 -4.48 1.83 -15.70
CA TYR A 154 -4.92 3.19 -15.43
C TYR A 154 -6.44 3.24 -15.33
N GLU A 155 -6.93 3.72 -14.22
CA GLU A 155 -8.34 3.86 -13.93
C GLU A 155 -8.77 5.32 -13.89
N VAL A 156 -10.03 5.58 -14.17
CA VAL A 156 -10.61 6.91 -14.01
C VAL A 156 -10.84 7.17 -12.52
N LYS A 157 -10.29 8.27 -12.02
CA LYS A 157 -10.50 8.76 -10.67
C LYS A 157 -11.46 9.93 -10.69
N SER A 158 -12.64 9.75 -10.10
CA SER A 158 -13.59 10.84 -9.89
C SER A 158 -13.11 11.78 -8.80
N PRO A 159 -13.43 13.09 -8.87
CA PRO A 159 -13.15 14.03 -7.78
C PRO A 159 -13.82 13.59 -6.49
N ALA A 160 -13.15 13.81 -5.35
CA ALA A 160 -13.74 13.55 -4.04
C ALA A 160 -14.87 14.52 -3.69
N VAL A 161 -14.83 15.74 -4.25
CA VAL A 161 -15.89 16.74 -4.19
C VAL A 161 -16.46 16.91 -5.59
N SER A 162 -17.72 16.52 -5.77
CA SER A 162 -18.42 16.65 -7.05
C SER A 162 -18.90 18.09 -7.30
N ASP A 163 -19.23 18.40 -8.55
CA ASP A 163 -19.85 19.67 -8.89
C ASP A 163 -21.18 19.89 -8.13
N ALA A 164 -21.94 18.80 -7.89
CA ALA A 164 -23.20 18.86 -7.13
C ALA A 164 -22.95 19.21 -5.65
N ASP A 165 -21.90 18.67 -5.03
CA ASP A 165 -21.53 19.00 -3.66
C ASP A 165 -21.10 20.48 -3.56
N ALA A 166 -20.29 20.94 -4.49
CA ALA A 166 -19.86 22.35 -4.55
C ALA A 166 -21.06 23.28 -4.80
N GLN A 167 -22.02 22.87 -5.63
CA GLN A 167 -23.22 23.65 -5.88
C GLN A 167 -24.07 23.82 -4.62
N SER A 168 -24.20 22.76 -3.82
CA SER A 168 -24.91 22.82 -2.53
C SER A 168 -24.28 23.84 -1.58
N VAL A 169 -22.94 23.88 -1.53
CA VAL A 169 -22.21 24.86 -0.70
C VAL A 169 -22.38 26.28 -1.25
N ALA A 170 -22.29 26.47 -2.57
CA ALA A 170 -22.51 27.77 -3.20
C ALA A 170 -23.91 28.31 -2.93
N ASP A 171 -24.92 27.45 -3.02
CA ASP A 171 -26.32 27.82 -2.75
C ASP A 171 -26.51 28.26 -1.30
N GLN A 172 -25.94 27.55 -0.33
CA GLN A 172 -25.97 27.92 1.08
C GLN A 172 -25.26 29.26 1.34
N ALA A 173 -24.09 29.46 0.76
CA ALA A 173 -23.33 30.69 0.91
C ALA A 173 -24.10 31.88 0.32
N ASN A 174 -24.72 31.72 -0.84
CA ASN A 174 -25.52 32.75 -1.48
C ASN A 174 -26.81 33.07 -0.66
N GLU A 175 -27.42 32.07 -0.05
CA GLU A 175 -28.56 32.27 0.84
C GLU A 175 -28.20 33.13 2.06
N TRP A 176 -27.05 32.88 2.67
CA TRP A 176 -26.59 33.67 3.82
C TRP A 176 -26.31 35.13 3.43
N ILE A 177 -25.68 35.36 2.29
CA ILE A 177 -25.43 36.73 1.79
C ILE A 177 -26.75 37.47 1.57
N SER A 178 -27.79 36.81 1.05
CA SER A 178 -29.09 37.42 0.79
C SER A 178 -29.87 37.79 2.05
N GLN A 179 -29.60 37.07 3.16
CA GLN A 179 -30.24 37.35 4.45
C GLN A 179 -29.61 38.51 5.22
N ASP A 180 -28.33 38.77 4.98
CA ASP A 180 -27.58 39.83 5.68
C ASP A 180 -27.82 41.22 5.11
N VAL A 181 -28.51 41.34 3.99
CA VAL A 181 -28.80 42.60 3.27
C VAL A 181 -30.23 43.14 3.52
N SER A 182 -30.96 42.52 4.44
CA SER A 182 -32.38 42.89 4.75
C SER A 182 -32.51 43.81 5.96
#